data_ea877304eddf4a2a601c97b2ae33afd0
#
_entry.id   ea877304eddf4a2a601c97b2ae33afd0
#
_cell.length_a   1.000
_cell.length_b   1.000
_cell.length_c   1.000
_cell.angle_alpha   90.00
_cell.angle_beta   90.00
_cell.angle_gamma   90.00
#
_symmetry.space_group_name_H-M   'P 1'
#
loop_
_entity.id
_entity.type
_entity.pdbx_description
1 polymer ?
#
loop_
_entity_poly.entity_id
_entity_poly.type
_entity_poly.pdbx_seq_one_letter_code
_entity_poly.pdbx_strand_id
1 'polypeptide(L)'
;MKNQEKIFVIGHKNPDTDSICSAIAYCDIKNRTSQHQKFIPKRAGQINEETEYVLSRFGVQPPGYLSNIGTQVKDMDIRMSPDADKGMSLKAAWDIMQENSIVSLPIRDKEGALEGLITIGDIAKTYMDTTDSYLLSRARTQYQKIAETIDGEVIEGNPHGYFIKGRVMVGTANPDKMKEYIEEDDMIIMGDREEDHLQAISQNVSCIIVGLGIQVSENVMKLAHEIGRASCRERV
;
A
#
# COMPACT_ATOMS: atom_id res chain seq x y z
N MET A 1 2.69 31.28 -21.23
CA MET A 1 4.10 31.67 -21.09
C MET A 1 4.87 30.43 -20.66
N LYS A 2 5.78 29.92 -21.48
CA LYS A 2 6.63 28.77 -21.09
C LYS A 2 7.51 29.20 -19.91
N ASN A 3 7.40 28.49 -18.78
CA ASN A 3 8.25 28.71 -17.63
C ASN A 3 9.70 28.43 -18.05
N GLN A 4 10.51 29.47 -18.18
CA GLN A 4 11.94 29.29 -18.47
C GLN A 4 12.60 28.68 -17.23
N GLU A 5 13.35 27.63 -17.44
CA GLU A 5 14.16 26.98 -16.40
C GLU A 5 15.18 28.02 -15.84
N LYS A 6 15.16 28.22 -14.52
CA LYS A 6 16.07 29.13 -13.84
C LYS A 6 17.34 28.40 -13.40
N ILE A 7 18.48 28.83 -13.90
CA ILE A 7 19.80 28.31 -13.53
C ILE A 7 20.51 29.34 -12.66
N PHE A 8 20.85 28.98 -11.43
CA PHE A 8 21.65 29.84 -10.54
C PHE A 8 23.13 29.61 -10.81
N VAL A 9 23.86 30.70 -11.02
CA VAL A 9 25.31 30.69 -11.18
C VAL A 9 25.94 31.27 -9.92
N ILE A 10 26.78 30.48 -9.28
CA ILE A 10 27.36 30.81 -7.97
C ILE A 10 28.86 30.54 -7.99
N GLY A 11 29.64 31.41 -7.37
CA GLY A 11 31.06 31.19 -7.14
C GLY A 11 31.33 30.44 -5.84
N HIS A 12 32.51 30.64 -5.27
CA HIS A 12 32.88 29.97 -4.04
C HIS A 12 32.18 30.56 -2.77
N LYS A 13 32.26 29.85 -1.65
CA LYS A 13 31.52 30.13 -0.42
C LYS A 13 31.84 31.50 0.18
N ASN A 14 33.11 31.94 0.14
CA ASN A 14 33.54 33.22 0.59
C ASN A 14 33.86 34.11 -0.62
N PRO A 15 32.83 34.73 -1.24
CA PRO A 15 32.99 35.38 -2.55
C PRO A 15 33.86 36.63 -2.43
N ASP A 16 34.88 36.68 -3.30
CA ASP A 16 35.68 37.86 -3.57
C ASP A 16 35.17 38.58 -4.83
N THR A 17 35.84 39.64 -5.21
CA THR A 17 35.44 40.46 -6.35
C THR A 17 35.45 39.67 -7.65
N ASP A 18 36.43 38.79 -7.86
CA ASP A 18 36.50 37.92 -9.04
C ASP A 18 35.34 36.95 -9.11
N SER A 19 35.05 36.28 -8.03
CA SER A 19 33.92 35.31 -7.92
C SER A 19 32.57 35.97 -8.26
N ILE A 20 32.31 37.17 -7.73
CA ILE A 20 31.06 37.90 -7.97
C ILE A 20 30.97 38.42 -9.40
N CYS A 21 32.02 39.07 -9.91
CA CYS A 21 32.05 39.64 -11.23
C CYS A 21 31.98 38.56 -12.32
N SER A 22 32.68 37.46 -12.14
CA SER A 22 32.63 36.32 -13.04
C SER A 22 31.22 35.70 -13.13
N ALA A 23 30.53 35.53 -12.01
CA ALA A 23 29.15 35.02 -11.98
C ALA A 23 28.18 35.95 -12.73
N ILE A 24 28.30 37.26 -12.53
CA ILE A 24 27.49 38.28 -13.23
C ILE A 24 27.77 38.26 -14.74
N ALA A 25 29.04 38.31 -15.13
CA ALA A 25 29.45 38.33 -16.55
C ALA A 25 29.01 37.03 -17.26
N TYR A 26 29.20 35.89 -16.64
CA TYR A 26 28.76 34.59 -17.20
C TYR A 26 27.24 34.57 -17.40
N CYS A 27 26.47 35.04 -16.45
CA CYS A 27 25.02 35.11 -16.57
C CYS A 27 24.60 36.04 -17.72
N ASP A 28 25.22 37.19 -17.88
CA ASP A 28 24.90 38.12 -18.96
C ASP A 28 25.18 37.50 -20.33
N ILE A 29 26.34 36.89 -20.52
CA ILE A 29 26.69 36.19 -21.77
C ILE A 29 25.71 35.05 -22.06
N LYS A 30 25.41 34.21 -21.07
CA LYS A 30 24.51 33.08 -21.26
C LYS A 30 23.08 33.53 -21.55
N ASN A 31 22.60 34.58 -20.93
CA ASN A 31 21.24 35.08 -21.16
C ASN A 31 21.10 35.71 -22.58
N ARG A 32 22.20 36.19 -23.14
CA ARG A 32 22.21 36.68 -24.56
C ARG A 32 22.24 35.55 -25.57
N THR A 33 22.80 34.39 -25.21
CA THR A 33 23.01 33.25 -26.13
C THR A 33 21.97 32.13 -25.93
N SER A 34 21.29 32.03 -24.79
CA SER A 34 20.30 30.99 -24.48
C SER A 34 18.88 31.46 -24.76
N GLN A 35 18.06 30.64 -25.42
CA GLN A 35 16.66 30.93 -25.69
C GLN A 35 15.69 30.28 -24.69
N HIS A 36 16.10 29.23 -23.96
CA HIS A 36 15.21 28.38 -23.14
C HIS A 36 15.45 28.47 -21.65
N GLN A 37 16.63 28.99 -21.23
CA GLN A 37 17.06 29.02 -19.84
C GLN A 37 17.35 30.47 -19.42
N LYS A 38 17.09 30.78 -18.15
CA LYS A 38 17.42 32.07 -17.55
C LYS A 38 18.49 31.88 -16.49
N PHE A 39 19.66 32.43 -16.73
CA PHE A 39 20.80 32.40 -15.83
C PHE A 39 20.72 33.58 -14.85
N ILE A 40 20.84 33.32 -13.56
CA ILE A 40 20.69 34.29 -12.50
C ILE A 40 21.92 34.21 -11.59
N PRO A 41 22.72 35.32 -11.48
CA PRO A 41 23.85 35.29 -10.56
C PRO A 41 23.40 35.26 -9.11
N LYS A 42 24.05 34.45 -8.29
CA LYS A 42 23.82 34.30 -6.85
C LYS A 42 25.14 34.31 -6.11
N ARG A 43 25.10 34.53 -4.79
CA ARG A 43 26.27 34.46 -3.93
C ARG A 43 26.02 33.54 -2.73
N ALA A 44 27.05 32.84 -2.27
CA ALA A 44 26.99 31.94 -1.13
C ALA A 44 27.46 32.54 0.18
N GLY A 45 28.01 33.75 0.14
CA GLY A 45 28.54 34.44 1.33
C GLY A 45 28.30 35.94 1.27
N GLN A 46 28.83 36.65 2.27
CA GLN A 46 28.83 38.11 2.32
C GLN A 46 29.86 38.62 1.32
N ILE A 47 29.57 39.74 0.68
CA ILE A 47 30.54 40.48 -0.16
C ILE A 47 31.43 41.33 0.72
N ASN A 48 32.67 41.50 0.30
CA ASN A 48 33.63 42.37 0.95
C ASN A 48 33.54 43.81 0.47
N GLU A 49 34.20 44.75 1.13
CA GLU A 49 34.17 46.18 0.84
C GLU A 49 34.72 46.49 -0.59
N GLU A 50 35.73 45.74 -1.02
CA GLU A 50 36.28 45.88 -2.37
C GLU A 50 35.21 45.54 -3.42
N THR A 51 34.50 44.43 -3.25
CA THR A 51 33.42 44.01 -4.15
C THR A 51 32.27 45.01 -4.14
N GLU A 52 31.89 45.54 -2.97
CA GLU A 52 30.87 46.60 -2.86
C GLU A 52 31.28 47.85 -3.61
N TYR A 53 32.53 48.27 -3.45
CA TYR A 53 33.07 49.43 -4.16
C TYR A 53 33.00 49.22 -5.70
N VAL A 54 33.50 48.09 -6.16
CA VAL A 54 33.48 47.77 -7.64
C VAL A 54 32.05 47.73 -8.17
N LEU A 55 31.13 47.03 -7.52
CA LEU A 55 29.75 46.97 -7.99
C LEU A 55 29.08 48.35 -7.98
N SER A 56 29.29 49.14 -6.95
CA SER A 56 28.78 50.51 -6.86
C SER A 56 29.37 51.42 -7.95
N ARG A 57 30.69 51.31 -8.20
CA ARG A 57 31.38 52.11 -9.22
C ARG A 57 30.82 51.90 -10.61
N PHE A 58 30.35 50.66 -10.91
CA PHE A 58 29.79 50.32 -12.21
C PHE A 58 28.27 50.29 -12.23
N GLY A 59 27.59 50.67 -11.14
CA GLY A 59 26.13 50.71 -11.05
C GLY A 59 25.46 49.33 -11.11
N VAL A 60 26.17 48.24 -10.75
CA VAL A 60 25.70 46.88 -10.76
C VAL A 60 25.17 46.48 -9.41
N GLN A 61 23.96 45.89 -9.36
CA GLN A 61 23.38 45.41 -8.13
C GLN A 61 24.05 44.09 -7.66
N PRO A 62 24.33 43.95 -6.34
CA PRO A 62 24.86 42.69 -5.80
C PRO A 62 23.98 41.50 -6.09
N PRO A 63 24.54 40.33 -6.46
CA PRO A 63 23.78 39.09 -6.59
C PRO A 63 23.05 38.72 -5.30
N GLY A 64 21.81 38.23 -5.43
CA GLY A 64 21.03 37.78 -4.29
C GLY A 64 21.69 36.60 -3.56
N TYR A 65 21.59 36.60 -2.24
CA TYR A 65 22.12 35.52 -1.40
C TYR A 65 21.37 34.19 -1.63
N LEU A 66 22.12 33.09 -1.68
CA LEU A 66 21.59 31.74 -1.77
C LEU A 66 22.00 30.97 -0.50
N SER A 67 21.08 30.82 0.41
CA SER A 67 21.33 30.24 1.75
C SER A 67 21.48 28.72 1.74
N ASN A 68 20.89 28.03 0.76
CA ASN A 68 20.91 26.59 0.67
C ASN A 68 20.93 26.11 -0.79
N ILE A 69 21.89 25.24 -1.10
CA ILE A 69 22.03 24.53 -2.37
C ILE A 69 21.83 23.02 -2.25
N GLY A 70 21.38 22.56 -1.09
CA GLY A 70 21.07 21.13 -0.85
C GLY A 70 19.86 20.69 -1.68
N THR A 71 19.84 19.41 -2.00
CA THR A 71 18.72 18.74 -2.66
C THR A 71 17.41 19.00 -1.94
N GLN A 72 16.41 19.44 -2.64
CA GLN A 72 15.05 19.67 -2.12
C GLN A 72 14.11 18.52 -2.51
N VAL A 73 13.01 18.39 -1.81
CA VAL A 73 12.01 17.36 -2.13
C VAL A 73 11.52 17.45 -3.58
N LYS A 74 11.42 18.67 -4.13
CA LYS A 74 11.04 18.89 -5.53
C LYS A 74 12.06 18.37 -6.57
N ASP A 75 13.32 18.15 -6.14
CA ASP A 75 14.41 17.68 -6.98
C ASP A 75 14.52 16.14 -6.94
N MET A 76 13.66 15.48 -6.15
CA MET A 76 13.61 14.03 -6.03
C MET A 76 12.70 13.44 -7.11
N ASP A 77 13.14 12.34 -7.71
CA ASP A 77 12.28 11.50 -8.54
C ASP A 77 11.36 10.66 -7.63
N ILE A 78 10.19 11.20 -7.33
CA ILE A 78 9.21 10.55 -6.47
C ILE A 78 8.30 9.71 -7.35
N ARG A 79 8.42 8.38 -7.22
CA ARG A 79 7.53 7.44 -7.89
C ARG A 79 6.17 7.43 -7.18
N MET A 80 5.11 7.48 -7.99
CA MET A 80 3.76 7.22 -7.47
C MET A 80 3.64 5.74 -7.16
N SER A 81 3.30 5.43 -5.91
CA SER A 81 3.03 4.07 -5.46
C SER A 81 1.53 3.78 -5.56
N PRO A 82 1.13 2.56 -5.95
CA PRO A 82 -0.24 2.11 -5.72
C PRO A 82 -0.57 2.15 -4.24
N ASP A 83 -1.85 2.18 -3.93
CA ASP A 83 -2.38 2.17 -2.57
C ASP A 83 -3.40 1.04 -2.38
N ALA A 84 -3.70 0.75 -1.13
CA ALA A 84 -4.69 -0.21 -0.71
C ALA A 84 -5.78 0.48 0.12
N ASP A 85 -6.97 -0.11 0.16
CA ASP A 85 -7.99 0.22 1.14
C ASP A 85 -8.02 -0.79 2.31
N LYS A 86 -8.66 -0.43 3.42
CA LYS A 86 -8.79 -1.30 4.60
C LYS A 86 -9.51 -2.64 4.34
N GLY A 87 -10.34 -2.72 3.32
CA GLY A 87 -11.08 -3.93 2.98
C GLY A 87 -10.30 -4.89 2.09
N MET A 88 -9.09 -4.51 1.66
CA MET A 88 -8.24 -5.35 0.83
C MET A 88 -7.70 -6.55 1.62
N SER A 89 -7.69 -7.75 1.00
CA SER A 89 -7.05 -8.92 1.62
C SER A 89 -5.53 -8.80 1.61
N LEU A 90 -4.84 -9.47 2.55
CA LEU A 90 -3.37 -9.53 2.57
C LEU A 90 -2.79 -10.15 1.30
N LYS A 91 -3.50 -11.13 0.69
CA LYS A 91 -3.12 -11.72 -0.60
C LYS A 91 -3.13 -10.65 -1.70
N ALA A 92 -4.23 -9.92 -1.85
CA ALA A 92 -4.33 -8.85 -2.85
C ALA A 92 -3.28 -7.75 -2.63
N ALA A 93 -3.02 -7.36 -1.38
CA ALA A 93 -1.94 -6.42 -1.05
C ALA A 93 -0.57 -6.95 -1.46
N TRP A 94 -0.30 -8.24 -1.22
CA TRP A 94 0.93 -8.92 -1.63
C TRP A 94 1.09 -8.92 -3.16
N ASP A 95 0.04 -9.27 -3.91
CA ASP A 95 0.06 -9.31 -5.38
C ASP A 95 0.41 -7.93 -5.95
N ILE A 96 -0.21 -6.85 -5.44
CA ILE A 96 0.12 -5.46 -5.82
C ILE A 96 1.59 -5.14 -5.52
N MET A 97 2.11 -5.55 -4.36
CA MET A 97 3.50 -5.30 -3.97
C MET A 97 4.48 -6.02 -4.90
N GLN A 98 4.17 -7.27 -5.28
CA GLN A 98 4.96 -8.06 -6.23
C GLN A 98 4.97 -7.47 -7.63
N GLU A 99 3.80 -7.15 -8.18
CA GLU A 99 3.65 -6.58 -9.53
C GLU A 99 4.40 -5.26 -9.68
N ASN A 100 4.40 -4.43 -8.64
CA ASN A 100 5.03 -3.11 -8.66
C ASN A 100 6.45 -3.11 -8.09
N SER A 101 6.98 -4.26 -7.65
CA SER A 101 8.31 -4.40 -7.02
C SER A 101 8.51 -3.42 -5.84
N ILE A 102 7.50 -3.28 -4.99
CA ILE A 102 7.52 -2.42 -3.80
C ILE A 102 7.52 -3.26 -2.52
N VAL A 103 8.12 -2.73 -1.46
CA VAL A 103 8.25 -3.42 -0.15
C VAL A 103 7.28 -2.88 0.91
N SER A 104 6.56 -1.82 0.57
CA SER A 104 5.56 -1.19 1.42
C SER A 104 4.43 -0.61 0.59
N LEU A 105 3.19 -0.72 1.10
CA LEU A 105 1.98 -0.30 0.42
C LEU A 105 1.18 0.63 1.37
N PRO A 106 0.93 1.90 0.98
CA PRO A 106 0.11 2.80 1.78
C PRO A 106 -1.36 2.37 1.77
N ILE A 107 -2.01 2.52 2.93
CA ILE A 107 -3.45 2.30 3.09
C ILE A 107 -4.11 3.67 3.16
N ARG A 108 -5.10 3.91 2.30
CA ARG A 108 -5.86 5.16 2.24
C ARG A 108 -7.31 4.94 2.61
N ASP A 109 -7.92 6.00 3.12
CA ASP A 109 -9.37 6.07 3.30
C ASP A 109 -10.07 6.44 1.98
N LYS A 110 -11.42 6.52 2.04
CA LYS A 110 -12.24 6.88 0.88
C LYS A 110 -12.04 8.33 0.42
N GLU A 111 -11.54 9.18 1.28
CA GLU A 111 -11.19 10.57 1.04
C GLU A 111 -9.76 10.74 0.50
N GLY A 112 -8.98 9.63 0.42
CA GLY A 112 -7.60 9.59 -0.07
C GLY A 112 -6.56 9.95 0.99
N ALA A 113 -6.94 10.12 2.27
CA ALA A 113 -5.99 10.36 3.35
C ALA A 113 -5.25 9.08 3.75
N LEU A 114 -3.98 9.23 4.13
CA LEU A 114 -3.16 8.12 4.58
C LEU A 114 -3.61 7.65 5.97
N GLU A 115 -4.06 6.42 6.07
CA GLU A 115 -4.46 5.77 7.33
C GLU A 115 -3.38 4.86 7.92
N GLY A 116 -2.57 4.26 7.07
CA GLY A 116 -1.54 3.32 7.51
C GLY A 116 -0.58 2.93 6.40
N LEU A 117 0.29 2.00 6.75
CA LEU A 117 1.27 1.41 5.84
C LEU A 117 1.36 -0.08 6.16
N ILE A 118 1.29 -0.92 5.13
CA ILE A 118 1.57 -2.34 5.23
C ILE A 118 2.93 -2.64 4.59
N THR A 119 3.72 -3.46 5.25
CA THR A 119 5.05 -3.86 4.79
C THR A 119 5.13 -5.38 4.56
N ILE A 120 6.13 -5.83 3.81
CA ILE A 120 6.44 -7.27 3.68
C ILE A 120 6.65 -7.91 5.06
N GLY A 121 7.25 -7.17 6.01
CA GLY A 121 7.47 -7.65 7.39
C GLY A 121 6.17 -7.91 8.13
N ASP A 122 5.14 -7.09 7.94
CA ASP A 122 3.82 -7.28 8.56
C ASP A 122 3.13 -8.53 7.99
N ILE A 123 3.22 -8.72 6.67
CA ILE A 123 2.69 -9.91 6.01
C ILE A 123 3.43 -11.17 6.51
N ALA A 124 4.77 -11.15 6.53
CA ALA A 124 5.57 -12.28 7.00
C ALA A 124 5.28 -12.62 8.47
N LYS A 125 5.14 -11.61 9.33
CA LYS A 125 4.78 -11.81 10.74
C LYS A 125 3.41 -12.49 10.86
N THR A 126 2.42 -12.02 10.12
CA THR A 126 1.08 -12.62 10.11
C THR A 126 1.14 -14.09 9.68
N TYR A 127 1.96 -14.44 8.68
CA TYR A 127 2.16 -15.83 8.26
C TYR A 127 2.88 -16.68 9.30
N MET A 128 3.82 -16.13 10.06
CA MET A 128 4.52 -16.86 11.12
C MET A 128 3.64 -17.07 12.37
N ASP A 129 2.70 -16.15 12.60
CA ASP A 129 1.75 -16.21 13.71
C ASP A 129 0.51 -17.09 13.40
N THR A 130 0.50 -17.87 12.28
CA THR A 130 -0.64 -18.67 11.78
C THR A 130 -1.12 -19.81 12.66
N THR A 131 -0.60 -19.97 13.87
CA THR A 131 -1.17 -20.90 14.87
C THR A 131 -2.46 -20.38 15.51
N ASP A 132 -2.85 -19.14 15.29
CA ASP A 132 -4.08 -18.58 15.83
C ASP A 132 -5.29 -18.87 14.93
N SER A 133 -5.99 -19.97 15.21
CA SER A 133 -7.23 -20.36 14.51
C SER A 133 -8.36 -19.32 14.60
N TYR A 134 -8.27 -18.36 15.52
CA TYR A 134 -9.27 -17.29 15.72
C TYR A 134 -8.91 -16.00 14.95
N LEU A 135 -7.84 -15.97 14.17
CA LEU A 135 -7.36 -14.75 13.48
C LEU A 135 -8.46 -14.12 12.63
N LEU A 136 -9.15 -14.90 11.80
CA LEU A 136 -10.18 -14.40 10.87
C LEU A 136 -11.41 -13.84 11.60
N SER A 137 -11.84 -14.48 12.71
CA SER A 137 -12.99 -14.00 13.48
C SER A 137 -12.65 -12.73 14.27
N ARG A 138 -11.45 -12.63 14.85
CA ARG A 138 -10.97 -11.41 15.51
C ARG A 138 -10.84 -10.24 14.54
N ALA A 139 -10.36 -10.50 13.33
CA ALA A 139 -10.27 -9.51 12.25
C ALA A 139 -11.63 -9.13 11.68
N ARG A 140 -12.72 -9.82 12.07
CA ARG A 140 -14.06 -9.62 11.50
C ARG A 140 -14.05 -9.69 9.98
N THR A 141 -13.50 -10.80 9.45
CA THR A 141 -13.28 -10.97 8.02
C THR A 141 -14.59 -11.24 7.30
N GLN A 142 -14.81 -10.53 6.18
CA GLN A 142 -16.01 -10.71 5.35
C GLN A 142 -15.93 -12.02 4.56
N TYR A 143 -17.04 -12.76 4.44
CA TYR A 143 -17.06 -14.04 3.73
C TYR A 143 -16.63 -13.91 2.26
N GLN A 144 -17.02 -12.84 1.60
CA GLN A 144 -16.55 -12.54 0.24
C GLN A 144 -15.02 -12.46 0.15
N LYS A 145 -14.36 -11.84 1.14
CA LYS A 145 -12.89 -11.72 1.17
C LYS A 145 -12.20 -13.06 1.46
N ILE A 146 -12.83 -13.91 2.25
CA ILE A 146 -12.34 -15.28 2.46
C ILE A 146 -12.42 -16.07 1.15
N ALA A 147 -13.56 -16.02 0.44
CA ALA A 147 -13.74 -16.69 -0.83
C ALA A 147 -12.72 -16.18 -1.87
N GLU A 148 -12.55 -14.86 -2.03
CA GLU A 148 -11.57 -14.27 -2.93
C GLU A 148 -10.13 -14.73 -2.63
N THR A 149 -9.78 -14.87 -1.35
CA THR A 149 -8.42 -15.28 -0.93
C THR A 149 -8.08 -16.72 -1.34
N ILE A 150 -9.09 -17.60 -1.37
CA ILE A 150 -8.93 -19.00 -1.80
C ILE A 150 -9.32 -19.23 -3.26
N ASP A 151 -9.45 -18.17 -4.06
CA ASP A 151 -9.94 -18.18 -5.44
C ASP A 151 -11.31 -18.89 -5.59
N GLY A 152 -12.15 -18.77 -4.56
CA GLY A 152 -13.44 -19.41 -4.42
C GLY A 152 -14.64 -18.49 -4.66
N GLU A 153 -15.82 -19.03 -4.41
CA GLU A 153 -17.08 -18.30 -4.46
C GLU A 153 -17.98 -18.64 -3.28
N VAL A 154 -18.81 -17.69 -2.85
CA VAL A 154 -19.87 -17.94 -1.86
C VAL A 154 -21.06 -18.52 -2.61
N ILE A 155 -21.40 -19.79 -2.37
CA ILE A 155 -22.49 -20.50 -3.05
C ILE A 155 -23.83 -20.40 -2.31
N GLU A 156 -23.80 -20.20 -1.01
CA GLU A 156 -24.98 -20.00 -0.18
C GLU A 156 -24.67 -19.05 0.98
N GLY A 157 -25.66 -18.26 1.41
CA GLY A 157 -25.54 -17.30 2.50
C GLY A 157 -25.20 -15.87 2.06
N ASN A 158 -24.93 -14.98 3.00
CA ASN A 158 -24.64 -13.57 2.72
C ASN A 158 -23.14 -13.32 2.48
N PRO A 159 -22.69 -13.06 1.25
CA PRO A 159 -21.28 -12.81 0.95
C PRO A 159 -20.73 -11.57 1.67
N HIS A 160 -21.59 -10.59 2.00
CA HIS A 160 -21.23 -9.37 2.71
C HIS A 160 -21.32 -9.50 4.24
N GLY A 161 -21.70 -10.68 4.74
CA GLY A 161 -21.62 -11.00 6.16
C GLY A 161 -20.18 -11.14 6.65
N TYR A 162 -20.00 -11.13 7.96
CA TYR A 162 -18.68 -11.18 8.59
C TYR A 162 -18.53 -12.41 9.48
N PHE A 163 -17.39 -13.09 9.38
CA PHE A 163 -16.97 -14.09 10.34
C PHE A 163 -16.44 -13.36 11.59
N ILE A 164 -17.21 -13.39 12.66
CA ILE A 164 -16.96 -12.59 13.88
C ILE A 164 -16.71 -13.44 15.12
N LYS A 165 -16.94 -14.75 15.06
CA LYS A 165 -16.82 -15.67 16.19
C LYS A 165 -16.46 -17.06 15.67
N GLY A 166 -15.82 -17.89 16.51
CA GLY A 166 -15.36 -19.21 16.14
C GLY A 166 -13.94 -19.24 15.60
N ARG A 167 -13.44 -20.42 15.38
CA ARG A 167 -12.09 -20.71 14.85
C ARG A 167 -12.17 -21.33 13.46
N VAL A 168 -11.07 -21.27 12.74
CA VAL A 168 -10.94 -21.98 11.47
C VAL A 168 -10.35 -23.36 11.73
N MET A 169 -11.01 -24.40 11.22
CA MET A 169 -10.60 -25.80 11.38
C MET A 169 -10.58 -26.52 10.03
N VAL A 170 -9.74 -27.55 9.93
CA VAL A 170 -9.72 -28.48 8.80
C VAL A 170 -10.38 -29.78 9.24
N GLY A 171 -11.50 -30.11 8.61
CA GLY A 171 -12.30 -31.31 8.89
C GLY A 171 -11.79 -32.53 8.13
N THR A 172 -10.77 -33.18 8.65
CA THR A 172 -10.18 -34.40 8.05
C THR A 172 -10.47 -35.66 8.84
N ALA A 173 -11.07 -35.54 10.02
CA ALA A 173 -11.39 -36.66 10.89
C ALA A 173 -12.71 -37.33 10.46
N ASN A 174 -12.95 -38.55 10.98
CA ASN A 174 -14.23 -39.24 10.85
C ASN A 174 -15.36 -38.40 11.50
N PRO A 175 -16.59 -38.36 10.91
CA PRO A 175 -17.74 -37.59 11.39
C PRO A 175 -17.98 -37.70 12.89
N ASP A 176 -17.93 -38.93 13.42
CA ASP A 176 -18.17 -39.18 14.86
C ASP A 176 -17.13 -38.52 15.78
N LYS A 177 -15.87 -38.47 15.33
CA LYS A 177 -14.79 -37.76 16.05
C LYS A 177 -14.89 -36.26 15.88
N MET A 178 -15.29 -35.78 14.68
CA MET A 178 -15.43 -34.35 14.43
C MET A 178 -16.44 -33.70 15.37
N LYS A 179 -17.52 -34.41 15.75
CA LYS A 179 -18.52 -33.93 16.75
C LYS A 179 -17.91 -33.46 18.06
N GLU A 180 -16.82 -34.08 18.48
CA GLU A 180 -16.19 -33.78 19.78
C GLU A 180 -15.34 -32.48 19.70
N TYR A 181 -14.95 -32.06 18.47
CA TYR A 181 -14.03 -30.95 18.28
C TYR A 181 -14.67 -29.70 17.65
N ILE A 182 -15.79 -29.87 16.92
CA ILE A 182 -16.51 -28.74 16.31
C ILE A 182 -17.29 -28.00 17.37
N GLU A 183 -17.13 -26.70 17.44
CA GLU A 183 -17.91 -25.81 18.29
C GLU A 183 -18.85 -24.96 17.45
N GLU A 184 -19.90 -24.44 18.09
CA GLU A 184 -20.81 -23.49 17.45
C GLU A 184 -20.03 -22.27 16.92
N ASP A 185 -20.43 -21.77 15.76
CA ASP A 185 -19.82 -20.66 15.05
C ASP A 185 -18.42 -20.93 14.43
N ASP A 186 -17.86 -22.14 14.54
CA ASP A 186 -16.62 -22.49 13.83
C ASP A 186 -16.78 -22.36 12.31
N MET A 187 -15.67 -22.12 11.61
CA MET A 187 -15.55 -22.22 10.16
C MET A 187 -14.74 -23.47 9.82
N ILE A 188 -15.27 -24.34 8.95
CA ILE A 188 -14.64 -25.62 8.69
C ILE A 188 -14.33 -25.80 7.22
N ILE A 189 -13.08 -26.17 6.94
CA ILE A 189 -12.60 -26.54 5.60
C ILE A 189 -12.75 -28.04 5.46
N MET A 190 -13.48 -28.49 4.46
CA MET A 190 -13.88 -29.90 4.28
C MET A 190 -13.66 -30.36 2.82
N GLY A 191 -13.62 -31.68 2.63
CA GLY A 191 -13.60 -32.32 1.31
C GLY A 191 -15.02 -32.58 0.77
N ASP A 192 -15.18 -33.71 0.09
CA ASP A 192 -16.33 -34.10 -0.74
C ASP A 192 -17.43 -34.90 -0.02
N ARG A 193 -17.23 -35.27 1.25
CA ARG A 193 -18.18 -36.14 1.95
C ARG A 193 -19.38 -35.35 2.44
N GLU A 194 -20.56 -35.64 1.83
CA GLU A 194 -21.83 -35.00 2.21
C GLU A 194 -22.19 -35.18 3.70
N GLU A 195 -21.89 -36.37 4.26
CA GLU A 195 -22.14 -36.67 5.67
C GLU A 195 -21.39 -35.71 6.60
N ASP A 196 -20.15 -35.35 6.26
CA ASP A 196 -19.36 -34.41 7.03
C ASP A 196 -19.97 -32.99 7.00
N HIS A 197 -20.46 -32.58 5.81
CA HIS A 197 -21.13 -31.29 5.63
C HIS A 197 -22.42 -31.20 6.46
N LEU A 198 -23.26 -32.22 6.38
CA LEU A 198 -24.51 -32.28 7.16
C LEU A 198 -24.23 -32.29 8.65
N GLN A 199 -23.20 -33.01 9.07
CA GLN A 199 -22.76 -33.05 10.46
C GLN A 199 -22.31 -31.67 10.96
N ALA A 200 -21.49 -30.94 10.21
CA ALA A 200 -21.02 -29.62 10.55
C ALA A 200 -22.20 -28.63 10.67
N ILE A 201 -23.13 -28.67 9.71
CA ILE A 201 -24.36 -27.84 9.76
C ILE A 201 -25.18 -28.12 11.00
N SER A 202 -25.33 -29.40 11.40
CA SER A 202 -26.09 -29.79 12.61
C SER A 202 -25.50 -29.24 13.91
N GLN A 203 -24.22 -28.82 13.89
CA GLN A 203 -23.55 -28.22 15.03
C GLN A 203 -23.50 -26.69 14.98
N ASN A 204 -24.28 -26.07 14.11
CA ASN A 204 -24.38 -24.62 14.00
C ASN A 204 -23.05 -23.92 13.64
N VAL A 205 -22.22 -24.53 12.78
CA VAL A 205 -21.01 -23.86 12.29
C VAL A 205 -21.39 -22.61 11.51
N SER A 206 -20.56 -21.59 11.53
CA SER A 206 -20.84 -20.32 10.83
C SER A 206 -20.59 -20.40 9.32
N CYS A 207 -19.63 -21.24 8.91
CA CYS A 207 -19.29 -21.40 7.49
C CYS A 207 -18.65 -22.75 7.21
N ILE A 208 -18.98 -23.33 6.06
CA ILE A 208 -18.28 -24.49 5.49
C ILE A 208 -17.55 -24.05 4.22
N ILE A 209 -16.28 -24.38 4.12
CA ILE A 209 -15.47 -24.20 2.91
C ILE A 209 -15.24 -25.58 2.30
N VAL A 210 -15.74 -25.78 1.08
CA VAL A 210 -15.55 -27.04 0.33
C VAL A 210 -14.41 -26.85 -0.65
N GLY A 211 -13.34 -27.62 -0.46
CA GLY A 211 -12.14 -27.55 -1.30
C GLY A 211 -12.28 -28.27 -2.64
N LEU A 212 -11.26 -28.11 -3.50
CA LEU A 212 -11.10 -28.84 -4.77
C LEU A 212 -12.22 -28.63 -5.79
N GLY A 213 -12.97 -27.54 -5.74
CA GLY A 213 -14.04 -27.24 -6.69
C GLY A 213 -15.20 -28.23 -6.70
N ILE A 214 -15.34 -29.04 -5.65
CA ILE A 214 -16.35 -30.09 -5.55
C ILE A 214 -17.74 -29.46 -5.46
N GLN A 215 -18.71 -30.07 -6.15
CA GLN A 215 -20.09 -29.63 -6.10
C GLN A 215 -20.72 -30.02 -4.76
N VAL A 216 -21.32 -29.04 -4.10
CA VAL A 216 -22.09 -29.25 -2.86
C VAL A 216 -23.47 -29.80 -3.22
N SER A 217 -23.96 -30.82 -2.49
CA SER A 217 -25.24 -31.40 -2.76
C SER A 217 -26.41 -30.43 -2.49
N GLU A 218 -27.54 -30.64 -3.21
CA GLU A 218 -28.72 -29.80 -3.00
C GLU A 218 -29.27 -29.90 -1.56
N ASN A 219 -29.10 -31.04 -0.89
CA ASN A 219 -29.54 -31.23 0.48
C ASN A 219 -28.74 -30.34 1.44
N VAL A 220 -27.42 -30.29 1.27
CA VAL A 220 -26.54 -29.45 2.07
C VAL A 220 -26.87 -27.97 1.84
N MET A 221 -27.08 -27.56 0.58
CA MET A 221 -27.45 -26.18 0.26
C MET A 221 -28.79 -25.76 0.87
N LYS A 222 -29.80 -26.61 0.79
CA LYS A 222 -31.11 -26.34 1.40
C LYS A 222 -31.00 -26.18 2.92
N LEU A 223 -30.27 -27.08 3.57
CA LEU A 223 -30.11 -27.03 5.01
C LEU A 223 -29.30 -25.81 5.46
N ALA A 224 -28.24 -25.43 4.71
CA ALA A 224 -27.49 -24.22 4.96
C ALA A 224 -28.36 -22.97 4.80
N HIS A 225 -29.22 -22.92 3.80
CA HIS A 225 -30.17 -21.84 3.57
C HIS A 225 -31.19 -21.70 4.74
N GLU A 226 -31.77 -22.81 5.18
CA GLU A 226 -32.75 -22.82 6.28
C GLU A 226 -32.16 -22.27 7.60
N ILE A 227 -30.86 -22.53 7.85
CA ILE A 227 -30.17 -22.09 9.07
C ILE A 227 -29.56 -20.68 8.88
N GLY A 228 -29.49 -20.16 7.65
CA GLY A 228 -28.91 -18.86 7.32
C GLY A 228 -27.39 -18.80 7.48
N ARG A 229 -26.69 -19.91 7.22
CA ARG A 229 -25.24 -20.05 7.32
C ARG A 229 -24.56 -19.91 5.96
N ALA A 230 -23.31 -19.45 5.97
CA ALA A 230 -22.54 -19.30 4.75
C ALA A 230 -21.91 -20.63 4.28
N SER A 231 -21.90 -20.85 2.98
CA SER A 231 -21.15 -21.93 2.33
C SER A 231 -20.31 -21.36 1.20
N CYS A 232 -19.02 -21.65 1.22
CA CYS A 232 -18.06 -21.21 0.19
C CYS A 232 -17.46 -22.42 -0.50
N ARG A 233 -17.17 -22.29 -1.81
CA ARG A 233 -16.48 -23.30 -2.59
C ARG A 233 -15.24 -22.71 -3.23
N GLU A 234 -14.11 -23.41 -3.10
CA GLU A 234 -12.89 -23.11 -3.84
C GLU A 234 -13.10 -23.40 -5.33
N ARG A 235 -12.59 -22.55 -6.21
CA ARG A 235 -12.49 -22.83 -7.65
C ARG A 235 -11.21 -23.59 -7.94
N VAL A 236 -11.29 -24.59 -8.79
CA VAL A 236 -10.11 -25.32 -9.30
C VAL A 236 -9.65 -24.72 -10.60
#